data_f236f3da2902e740eaf435b7ad46b529
#
_entry.id   f236f3da2902e740eaf435b7ad46b529
#
_cell.length_a   1.000
_cell.length_b   1.000
_cell.length_c   1.000
_cell.angle_alpha   90.00
_cell.angle_beta   90.00
_cell.angle_gamma   90.00
#
_symmetry.space_group_name_H-M   'P 1'
#
loop_
_entity.id
_entity.type
_entity.pdbx_description
1 polymer ?
#
loop_
_entity_poly.entity_id
_entity_poly.type
_entity_poly.pdbx_seq_one_letter_code
_entity_poly.pdbx_strand_id
1 'polypeptide(L)'
;MSYNLELFSQKLRSIRKSLQLHKDYIADKTGISVKTIVRLENGKHLPNLDTLELLSPLYKADLVSLLVQCQLDNYQTFTSITNEIENKIDNGEFDKLEISLKVLRNFSDSTNNEYYKGFILQQILFIDGILQYSRNEYNLALDTYTKALKITEPDFTLDKYSDFVLSDTEVRILMNIGFTLDKLKETKKSLDIMLFCKDSLDETTAIYPKICHNIAVIYSKIENFSKSLAYYNEGITACRKSRQPLGLGLLYYGKGYSKYKLGYDNYLDSFKTSITLCEAFGQDKLKETIISKCMEHCNIKLE
;
A
#
# COMPACT_ATOMS: atom_id res chain seq x y z
N MET A 1 26.63 -2.61 -6.27
CA MET A 1 25.81 -2.09 -7.39
C MET A 1 24.35 -2.33 -7.06
N SER A 2 23.46 -1.41 -7.39
CA SER A 2 22.03 -1.51 -7.05
C SER A 2 21.24 -2.53 -7.88
N TYR A 3 21.80 -3.04 -8.98
CA TYR A 3 21.16 -4.02 -9.87
C TYR A 3 21.92 -5.34 -9.88
N ASN A 4 21.21 -6.46 -9.83
CA ASN A 4 21.76 -7.77 -10.10
C ASN A 4 21.87 -7.96 -11.63
N LEU A 5 22.98 -7.47 -12.18
CA LEU A 5 23.24 -7.51 -13.63
C LEU A 5 23.45 -8.93 -14.15
N GLU A 6 23.88 -9.85 -13.30
CA GLU A 6 24.00 -11.26 -13.67
C GLU A 6 22.61 -11.87 -13.92
N LEU A 7 21.69 -11.68 -13.00
CA LEU A 7 20.29 -12.14 -13.14
C LEU A 7 19.63 -11.50 -14.37
N PHE A 8 19.80 -10.18 -14.55
CA PHE A 8 19.27 -9.47 -15.71
C PHE A 8 19.80 -10.06 -17.03
N SER A 9 21.11 -10.26 -17.12
CA SER A 9 21.77 -10.80 -18.34
C SER A 9 21.33 -12.23 -18.65
N GLN A 10 21.13 -13.06 -17.61
CA GLN A 10 20.61 -14.43 -17.77
C GLN A 10 19.19 -14.41 -18.33
N LYS A 11 18.30 -13.57 -17.77
CA LYS A 11 16.91 -13.41 -18.24
C LYS A 11 16.87 -12.86 -19.67
N LEU A 12 17.65 -11.81 -19.97
CA LEU A 12 17.75 -11.22 -21.29
C LEU A 12 18.17 -12.27 -22.35
N ARG A 13 19.21 -13.06 -22.03
CA ARG A 13 19.67 -14.14 -22.90
C ARG A 13 18.63 -15.24 -23.09
N SER A 14 17.91 -15.58 -22.04
CA SER A 14 16.85 -16.58 -22.08
C SER A 14 15.71 -16.15 -23.00
N ILE A 15 15.25 -14.91 -22.90
CA ILE A 15 14.20 -14.35 -23.78
C ILE A 15 14.67 -14.37 -25.22
N ARG A 16 15.88 -13.88 -25.51
CA ARG A 16 16.41 -13.91 -26.89
C ARG A 16 16.42 -15.31 -27.47
N LYS A 17 16.92 -16.30 -26.69
CA LYS A 17 16.99 -17.70 -27.15
C LYS A 17 15.60 -18.30 -27.38
N SER A 18 14.63 -18.05 -26.51
CA SER A 18 13.25 -18.53 -26.68
C SER A 18 12.58 -17.97 -27.92
N LEU A 19 12.93 -16.74 -28.32
CA LEU A 19 12.45 -16.10 -29.55
C LEU A 19 13.32 -16.47 -30.78
N GLN A 20 14.34 -17.32 -30.63
CA GLN A 20 15.27 -17.72 -31.69
C GLN A 20 15.96 -16.55 -32.40
N LEU A 21 16.17 -15.43 -31.70
CA LEU A 21 16.79 -14.23 -32.27
C LEU A 21 18.32 -14.37 -32.33
N HIS A 22 18.88 -14.14 -33.50
CA HIS A 22 20.32 -14.00 -33.68
C HIS A 22 20.77 -12.57 -33.37
N LYS A 23 21.98 -12.43 -32.81
CA LYS A 23 22.52 -11.11 -32.41
C LYS A 23 22.71 -10.19 -33.59
N ASP A 24 23.13 -10.74 -34.73
CA ASP A 24 23.31 -9.99 -35.97
C ASP A 24 21.98 -9.43 -36.48
N TYR A 25 20.92 -10.22 -36.43
CA TYR A 25 19.57 -9.77 -36.78
C TYR A 25 19.09 -8.63 -35.87
N ILE A 26 19.36 -8.74 -34.55
CA ILE A 26 19.01 -7.68 -33.60
C ILE A 26 19.78 -6.41 -33.93
N ALA A 27 21.09 -6.53 -34.22
CA ALA A 27 21.95 -5.41 -34.58
C ALA A 27 21.44 -4.70 -35.85
N ASP A 28 21.09 -5.47 -36.89
CA ASP A 28 20.54 -4.95 -38.13
C ASP A 28 19.22 -4.17 -37.91
N LYS A 29 18.32 -4.70 -37.09
CA LYS A 29 17.00 -4.10 -36.84
C LYS A 29 17.02 -2.89 -35.91
N THR A 30 17.99 -2.81 -34.99
CA THR A 30 18.01 -1.77 -33.95
C THR A 30 19.09 -0.73 -34.13
N GLY A 31 20.10 -1.00 -35.01
CA GLY A 31 21.30 -0.20 -35.11
C GLY A 31 22.29 -0.37 -33.93
N ILE A 32 21.94 -1.24 -32.95
CA ILE A 32 22.81 -1.51 -31.80
C ILE A 32 23.89 -2.50 -32.21
N SER A 33 25.15 -2.21 -31.91
CA SER A 33 26.25 -3.11 -32.29
C SER A 33 26.14 -4.47 -31.61
N VAL A 34 26.52 -5.54 -32.31
CA VAL A 34 26.62 -6.91 -31.76
C VAL A 34 27.46 -6.91 -30.48
N LYS A 35 28.54 -6.11 -30.44
CA LYS A 35 29.39 -5.95 -29.25
C LYS A 35 28.61 -5.43 -28.04
N THR A 36 27.70 -4.48 -28.26
CA THR A 36 26.82 -3.95 -27.19
C THR A 36 25.87 -5.03 -26.69
N ILE A 37 25.22 -5.78 -27.59
CA ILE A 37 24.33 -6.89 -27.24
C ILE A 37 25.07 -7.95 -26.39
N VAL A 38 26.28 -8.30 -26.80
CA VAL A 38 27.15 -9.24 -26.05
C VAL A 38 27.48 -8.70 -24.66
N ARG A 39 27.79 -7.39 -24.53
CA ARG A 39 28.08 -6.77 -23.24
C ARG A 39 26.89 -6.80 -22.31
N LEU A 40 25.68 -6.53 -22.81
CA LEU A 40 24.43 -6.62 -22.06
C LEU A 40 24.17 -8.05 -21.55
N GLU A 41 24.36 -9.04 -22.44
CA GLU A 41 24.19 -10.45 -22.08
C GLU A 41 25.30 -11.02 -21.17
N ASN A 42 26.38 -10.29 -20.97
CA ASN A 42 27.47 -10.66 -20.06
C ASN A 42 27.32 -9.98 -18.66
N GLY A 43 26.36 -9.05 -18.50
CA GLY A 43 26.08 -8.41 -17.22
C GLY A 43 27.20 -7.56 -16.63
N LYS A 44 28.19 -7.14 -17.47
CA LYS A 44 29.36 -6.39 -16.97
C LYS A 44 29.13 -4.89 -16.79
N HIS A 45 28.08 -4.35 -17.43
CA HIS A 45 27.79 -2.92 -17.43
C HIS A 45 26.29 -2.69 -17.28
N LEU A 46 25.93 -1.62 -16.56
CA LEU A 46 24.54 -1.17 -16.49
C LEU A 46 24.09 -0.75 -17.91
N PRO A 47 22.98 -1.29 -18.42
CA PRO A 47 22.45 -0.89 -19.72
C PRO A 47 21.95 0.56 -19.69
N ASN A 48 22.06 1.24 -20.83
CA ASN A 48 21.39 2.52 -21.04
C ASN A 48 19.89 2.27 -21.29
N LEU A 49 19.03 3.12 -20.75
CA LEU A 49 17.56 3.02 -20.91
C LEU A 49 17.16 3.04 -22.38
N ASP A 50 17.71 3.97 -23.18
CA ASP A 50 17.45 4.06 -24.64
C ASP A 50 17.73 2.72 -25.35
N THR A 51 18.82 2.04 -24.95
CA THR A 51 19.17 0.73 -25.50
C THR A 51 18.13 -0.33 -25.14
N LEU A 52 17.61 -0.31 -23.91
CA LEU A 52 16.57 -1.25 -23.49
C LEU A 52 15.25 -0.99 -24.20
N GLU A 53 14.87 0.28 -24.36
CA GLU A 53 13.66 0.68 -25.09
C GLU A 53 13.72 0.24 -26.55
N LEU A 54 14.86 0.43 -27.24
CA LEU A 54 15.05 -0.02 -28.63
C LEU A 54 15.00 -1.56 -28.77
N LEU A 55 15.47 -2.29 -27.79
CA LEU A 55 15.45 -3.76 -27.80
C LEU A 55 14.08 -4.35 -27.42
N SER A 56 13.31 -3.68 -26.58
CA SER A 56 12.07 -4.17 -25.98
C SER A 56 11.05 -4.71 -27.02
N PRO A 57 10.78 -4.02 -28.16
CA PRO A 57 9.87 -4.53 -29.18
C PRO A 57 10.30 -5.84 -29.81
N LEU A 58 11.60 -6.00 -30.09
CA LEU A 58 12.14 -7.23 -30.67
C LEU A 58 12.14 -8.39 -29.68
N TYR A 59 12.41 -8.10 -28.42
CA TYR A 59 12.37 -9.08 -27.34
C TYR A 59 10.93 -9.38 -26.87
N LYS A 60 9.93 -8.67 -27.38
CA LYS A 60 8.52 -8.78 -26.97
C LYS A 60 8.35 -8.72 -25.44
N ALA A 61 9.17 -7.93 -24.80
CA ALA A 61 9.23 -7.77 -23.36
C ALA A 61 9.65 -6.34 -22.99
N ASP A 62 9.10 -5.80 -21.92
CA ASP A 62 9.56 -4.55 -21.34
C ASP A 62 10.89 -4.79 -20.60
N LEU A 63 12.00 -4.50 -21.28
CA LEU A 63 13.35 -4.72 -20.75
C LEU A 63 13.73 -3.69 -19.68
N VAL A 64 13.10 -2.52 -19.67
CA VAL A 64 13.28 -1.51 -18.62
C VAL A 64 12.68 -2.03 -17.31
N SER A 65 11.43 -2.48 -17.34
CA SER A 65 10.79 -3.13 -16.19
C SER A 65 11.55 -4.39 -15.75
N LEU A 66 12.08 -5.18 -16.69
CA LEU A 66 12.90 -6.34 -16.36
C LEU A 66 14.17 -5.95 -15.59
N LEU A 67 14.84 -4.85 -15.98
CA LEU A 67 16.01 -4.35 -15.26
C LEU A 67 15.63 -3.89 -13.85
N VAL A 68 14.53 -3.15 -13.71
CA VAL A 68 14.02 -2.71 -12.40
C VAL A 68 13.72 -3.91 -11.49
N GLN A 69 13.11 -4.97 -12.01
CA GLN A 69 12.88 -6.21 -11.27
C GLN A 69 14.15 -6.93 -10.81
N CYS A 70 15.29 -6.62 -11.43
CA CYS A 70 16.60 -7.13 -11.04
C CYS A 70 17.35 -6.23 -10.03
N GLN A 71 16.70 -5.19 -9.49
CA GLN A 71 17.28 -4.37 -8.40
C GLN A 71 17.35 -5.12 -7.07
N LEU A 72 16.40 -6.02 -6.85
CA LEU A 72 16.31 -6.83 -5.64
C LEU A 72 16.45 -8.31 -6.02
N ASP A 73 17.33 -9.04 -5.34
CA ASP A 73 17.37 -10.49 -5.46
C ASP A 73 16.00 -11.04 -5.01
N ASN A 74 15.35 -11.82 -5.87
CA ASN A 74 13.99 -12.32 -5.60
C ASN A 74 12.90 -11.23 -5.48
N TYR A 75 12.90 -10.22 -6.35
CA TYR A 75 11.86 -9.18 -6.38
C TYR A 75 10.43 -9.73 -6.35
N GLN A 76 10.16 -10.81 -7.09
CA GLN A 76 8.84 -11.46 -7.08
C GLN A 76 8.47 -12.00 -5.71
N THR A 77 9.43 -12.58 -5.00
CA THR A 77 9.23 -13.06 -3.61
C THR A 77 8.92 -11.89 -2.67
N PHE A 78 9.67 -10.79 -2.78
CA PHE A 78 9.40 -9.59 -1.98
C PHE A 78 7.99 -9.04 -2.24
N THR A 79 7.61 -8.89 -3.51
CA THR A 79 6.27 -8.41 -3.89
C THR A 79 5.17 -9.35 -3.39
N SER A 80 5.40 -10.67 -3.46
CA SER A 80 4.43 -11.64 -2.94
C SER A 80 4.26 -11.52 -1.43
N ILE A 81 5.36 -11.39 -0.67
CA ILE A 81 5.33 -11.21 0.79
C ILE A 81 4.59 -9.92 1.16
N THR A 82 4.91 -8.80 0.50
CA THR A 82 4.28 -7.51 0.80
C THR A 82 2.80 -7.51 0.45
N ASN A 83 2.38 -8.09 -0.67
CA ASN A 83 0.97 -8.22 -1.03
C ASN A 83 0.19 -9.12 -0.04
N GLU A 84 0.80 -10.22 0.43
CA GLU A 84 0.20 -11.07 1.45
C GLU A 84 0.00 -10.32 2.77
N ILE A 85 0.99 -9.53 3.18
CA ILE A 85 0.92 -8.68 4.38
C ILE A 85 -0.21 -7.66 4.25
N GLU A 86 -0.30 -6.96 3.12
CA GLU A 86 -1.37 -5.99 2.85
C GLU A 86 -2.76 -6.63 2.95
N ASN A 87 -2.94 -7.79 2.33
CA ASN A 87 -4.21 -8.51 2.41
C ASN A 87 -4.58 -8.90 3.84
N LYS A 88 -3.61 -9.33 4.67
CA LYS A 88 -3.84 -9.65 6.08
C LYS A 88 -4.22 -8.42 6.90
N ILE A 89 -3.56 -7.28 6.65
CA ILE A 89 -3.90 -6.00 7.29
C ILE A 89 -5.33 -5.58 6.93
N ASP A 90 -5.67 -5.61 5.65
CA ASP A 90 -6.98 -5.20 5.15
C ASP A 90 -8.12 -6.09 5.64
N ASN A 91 -7.84 -7.37 5.88
CA ASN A 91 -8.80 -8.34 6.43
C ASN A 91 -8.81 -8.39 7.97
N GLY A 92 -7.96 -7.61 8.67
CA GLY A 92 -7.86 -7.62 10.14
C GLY A 92 -7.28 -8.94 10.69
N GLU A 93 -6.51 -9.68 9.90
CA GLU A 93 -5.91 -10.98 10.29
C GLU A 93 -4.57 -10.77 11.01
N PHE A 94 -4.57 -9.97 12.08
CA PHE A 94 -3.35 -9.56 12.79
C PHE A 94 -2.59 -10.73 13.43
N ASP A 95 -3.28 -11.78 13.84
CA ASP A 95 -2.71 -13.02 14.36
C ASP A 95 -1.80 -13.74 13.34
N LYS A 96 -2.09 -13.58 12.04
CA LYS A 96 -1.29 -14.17 10.97
C LYS A 96 -0.12 -13.28 10.50
N LEU A 97 -0.10 -12.00 10.88
CA LEU A 97 0.96 -11.06 10.47
C LEU A 97 2.33 -11.42 11.04
N GLU A 98 2.41 -12.00 12.24
CA GLU A 98 3.68 -12.40 12.85
C GLU A 98 4.47 -13.40 12.00
N ILE A 99 3.76 -14.31 11.33
CA ILE A 99 4.39 -15.28 10.42
C ILE A 99 4.97 -14.57 9.21
N SER A 100 4.20 -13.68 8.59
CA SER A 100 4.65 -12.90 7.44
C SER A 100 5.80 -11.95 7.80
N LEU A 101 5.80 -11.40 9.00
CA LEU A 101 6.88 -10.57 9.51
C LEU A 101 8.19 -11.36 9.67
N LYS A 102 8.13 -12.60 10.16
CA LYS A 102 9.30 -13.49 10.22
C LYS A 102 9.87 -13.77 8.83
N VAL A 103 9.00 -14.02 7.85
CA VAL A 103 9.42 -14.23 6.46
C VAL A 103 10.10 -12.98 5.91
N LEU A 104 9.54 -11.79 6.17
CA LEU A 104 10.12 -10.52 5.73
C LEU A 104 11.47 -10.23 6.40
N ARG A 105 11.65 -10.56 7.69
CA ARG A 105 12.94 -10.45 8.40
C ARG A 105 14.01 -11.36 7.79
N ASN A 106 13.68 -12.63 7.55
CA ASN A 106 14.59 -13.58 6.90
C ASN A 106 14.97 -13.10 5.48
N PHE A 107 14.01 -12.52 4.76
CA PHE A 107 14.26 -11.93 3.45
C PHE A 107 15.22 -10.73 3.55
N SER A 108 15.05 -9.87 4.55
CA SER A 108 15.96 -8.75 4.83
C SER A 108 17.39 -9.21 5.07
N ASP A 109 17.56 -10.27 5.88
CA ASP A 109 18.88 -10.81 6.22
C ASP A 109 19.59 -11.42 5.00
N SER A 110 18.84 -11.97 4.05
CA SER A 110 19.37 -12.55 2.81
C SER A 110 19.69 -11.53 1.72
N THR A 111 19.24 -10.28 1.87
CA THR A 111 19.42 -9.22 0.88
C THR A 111 20.77 -8.55 1.04
N ASN A 112 21.57 -8.51 -0.05
CA ASN A 112 22.87 -7.85 -0.09
C ASN A 112 22.80 -6.38 -0.53
N ASN A 113 21.62 -5.86 -0.86
CA ASN A 113 21.43 -4.49 -1.34
C ASN A 113 21.08 -3.55 -0.20
N GLU A 114 22.04 -2.74 0.25
CA GLU A 114 21.89 -1.82 1.38
C GLU A 114 20.75 -0.80 1.19
N TYR A 115 20.50 -0.35 -0.04
CA TYR A 115 19.41 0.55 -0.34
C TYR A 115 18.05 -0.08 -0.01
N TYR A 116 17.84 -1.35 -0.40
CA TYR A 116 16.60 -2.06 -0.10
C TYR A 116 16.49 -2.51 1.34
N LYS A 117 17.60 -2.74 2.04
CA LYS A 117 17.56 -3.04 3.48
C LYS A 117 16.86 -1.95 4.28
N GLY A 118 17.11 -0.67 3.93
CA GLY A 118 16.42 0.47 4.55
C GLY A 118 14.90 0.38 4.36
N PHE A 119 14.45 0.19 3.12
CA PHE A 119 13.01 0.05 2.82
C PHE A 119 12.38 -1.16 3.51
N ILE A 120 13.06 -2.30 3.51
CA ILE A 120 12.56 -3.51 4.17
C ILE A 120 12.48 -3.29 5.68
N LEU A 121 13.47 -2.65 6.28
CA LEU A 121 13.47 -2.31 7.70
C LEU A 121 12.32 -1.35 8.06
N GLN A 122 12.05 -0.34 7.21
CA GLN A 122 10.91 0.57 7.39
C GLN A 122 9.59 -0.21 7.37
N GLN A 123 9.41 -1.16 6.42
CA GLN A 123 8.22 -2.02 6.36
C GLN A 123 8.12 -2.93 7.60
N ILE A 124 9.21 -3.52 8.06
CA ILE A 124 9.25 -4.34 9.26
C ILE A 124 8.77 -3.52 10.48
N LEU A 125 9.32 -2.32 10.69
CA LEU A 125 8.91 -1.45 11.78
C LEU A 125 7.45 -1.00 11.65
N PHE A 126 7.00 -0.72 10.43
CA PHE A 126 5.60 -0.39 10.18
C PHE A 126 4.65 -1.50 10.61
N ILE A 127 4.95 -2.76 10.25
CA ILE A 127 4.15 -3.93 10.61
C ILE A 127 4.24 -4.22 12.11
N ASP A 128 5.41 -4.09 12.73
CA ASP A 128 5.57 -4.19 14.18
C ASP A 128 4.67 -3.19 14.90
N GLY A 129 4.61 -1.94 14.43
CA GLY A 129 3.72 -0.93 14.98
C GLY A 129 2.24 -1.29 14.85
N ILE A 130 1.82 -1.90 13.73
CA ILE A 130 0.44 -2.40 13.54
C ILE A 130 0.13 -3.51 14.54
N LEU A 131 1.04 -4.45 14.76
CA LEU A 131 0.89 -5.52 15.74
C LEU A 131 0.78 -4.98 17.17
N GLN A 132 1.63 -4.02 17.53
CA GLN A 132 1.59 -3.35 18.84
C GLN A 132 0.26 -2.59 19.03
N TYR A 133 -0.18 -1.87 18.00
CA TYR A 133 -1.49 -1.21 18.02
C TYR A 133 -2.65 -2.20 18.23
N SER A 134 -2.64 -3.33 17.54
CA SER A 134 -3.67 -4.36 17.67
C SER A 134 -3.72 -4.98 19.08
N ARG A 135 -2.60 -4.98 19.79
CA ARG A 135 -2.48 -5.41 21.20
C ARG A 135 -2.78 -4.31 22.22
N ASN A 136 -3.23 -3.13 21.77
CA ASN A 136 -3.47 -1.94 22.59
C ASN A 136 -2.19 -1.34 23.23
N GLU A 137 -1.01 -1.65 22.70
CA GLU A 137 0.29 -1.12 23.14
C GLU A 137 0.57 0.22 22.45
N TYR A 138 -0.31 1.21 22.60
CA TYR A 138 -0.37 2.42 21.78
C TYR A 138 0.89 3.28 21.86
N ASN A 139 1.49 3.46 23.06
CA ASN A 139 2.72 4.24 23.21
C ASN A 139 3.89 3.58 22.49
N LEU A 140 3.98 2.24 22.58
CA LEU A 140 5.02 1.48 21.88
C LEU A 140 4.84 1.54 20.36
N ALA A 141 3.58 1.42 19.88
CA ALA A 141 3.26 1.56 18.48
C ALA A 141 3.67 2.95 17.94
N LEU A 142 3.37 4.01 18.69
CA LEU A 142 3.74 5.39 18.32
C LEU A 142 5.26 5.56 18.19
N ASP A 143 6.02 5.02 19.14
CA ASP A 143 7.50 5.05 19.09
C ASP A 143 8.03 4.24 17.89
N THR A 144 7.46 3.07 17.64
CA THR A 144 7.86 2.19 16.53
C THR A 144 7.55 2.81 15.16
N TYR A 145 6.38 3.43 14.98
CA TYR A 145 6.06 4.17 13.75
C TYR A 145 6.98 5.38 13.55
N THR A 146 7.32 6.09 14.62
CA THR A 146 8.26 7.21 14.55
C THR A 146 9.65 6.73 14.13
N LYS A 147 10.11 5.58 14.65
CA LYS A 147 11.35 4.94 14.19
C LYS A 147 11.30 4.53 12.72
N ALA A 148 10.15 4.03 12.27
CA ALA A 148 9.95 3.67 10.86
C ALA A 148 10.09 4.88 9.93
N LEU A 149 9.53 6.04 10.29
CA LEU A 149 9.71 7.28 9.54
C LEU A 149 11.16 7.76 9.53
N LYS A 150 11.87 7.63 10.65
CA LYS A 150 13.27 8.05 10.76
C LYS A 150 14.26 7.21 9.93
N ILE A 151 13.83 6.10 9.36
CA ILE A 151 14.67 5.33 8.41
C ILE A 151 14.93 6.14 7.14
N THR A 152 13.92 6.84 6.64
CA THR A 152 13.98 7.63 5.41
C THR A 152 14.08 9.12 5.67
N GLU A 153 13.54 9.58 6.78
CA GLU A 153 13.56 10.98 7.24
C GLU A 153 14.23 11.08 8.64
N PRO A 154 15.57 11.05 8.73
CA PRO A 154 16.29 10.99 10.02
C PRO A 154 15.93 12.11 11.01
N ASP A 155 15.61 13.30 10.49
CA ASP A 155 15.26 14.49 11.28
C ASP A 155 13.77 14.57 11.62
N PHE A 156 12.98 13.55 11.28
CA PHE A 156 11.54 13.53 11.52
C PHE A 156 11.22 13.71 13.00
N THR A 157 10.34 14.65 13.29
CA THR A 157 9.70 14.84 14.59
C THR A 157 8.19 15.02 14.43
N LEU A 158 7.43 14.43 15.35
CA LEU A 158 5.97 14.42 15.25
C LEU A 158 5.35 15.83 15.33
N ASP A 159 6.03 16.80 15.91
CA ASP A 159 5.51 18.18 16.01
C ASP A 159 5.78 19.01 14.76
N LYS A 160 6.61 18.50 13.83
CA LYS A 160 6.98 19.14 12.56
C LYS A 160 6.63 18.29 11.35
N TYR A 161 5.67 17.35 11.49
CA TYR A 161 5.32 16.43 10.39
C TYR A 161 4.97 17.15 9.08
N SER A 162 4.41 18.36 9.17
CA SER A 162 4.03 19.17 8.00
C SER A 162 5.21 19.78 7.23
N ASP A 163 6.41 19.75 7.79
CA ASP A 163 7.60 20.29 7.14
C ASP A 163 8.25 19.29 6.16
N PHE A 164 7.76 18.04 6.13
CA PHE A 164 8.32 16.96 5.31
C PHE A 164 7.46 16.68 4.07
N VAL A 165 8.14 16.37 2.97
CA VAL A 165 7.51 15.80 1.77
C VAL A 165 7.59 14.29 1.86
N LEU A 166 6.47 13.65 2.11
CA LEU A 166 6.38 12.24 2.41
C LEU A 166 5.99 11.40 1.19
N SER A 167 6.61 10.24 1.04
CA SER A 167 6.19 9.20 0.10
C SER A 167 4.89 8.52 0.56
N ASP A 168 4.23 7.78 -0.33
CA ASP A 168 3.00 7.03 0.00
C ASP A 168 3.18 6.10 1.22
N THR A 169 4.33 5.45 1.34
CA THR A 169 4.65 4.60 2.50
C THR A 169 4.74 5.41 3.79
N GLU A 170 5.41 6.55 3.76
CA GLU A 170 5.56 7.43 4.91
C GLU A 170 4.23 8.06 5.32
N VAL A 171 3.41 8.46 4.35
CA VAL A 171 2.04 8.91 4.61
C VAL A 171 1.22 7.81 5.30
N ARG A 172 1.34 6.53 4.88
CA ARG A 172 0.68 5.42 5.56
C ARG A 172 1.14 5.24 7.00
N ILE A 173 2.44 5.37 7.25
CA ILE A 173 2.99 5.30 8.62
C ILE A 173 2.45 6.46 9.44
N LEU A 174 2.48 7.68 8.92
CA LEU A 174 1.96 8.88 9.59
C LEU A 174 0.44 8.79 9.86
N MET A 175 -0.32 8.21 8.94
CA MET A 175 -1.74 7.90 9.14
C MET A 175 -1.95 6.96 10.34
N ASN A 176 -1.12 5.93 10.50
CA ASN A 176 -1.19 5.02 11.65
C ASN A 176 -0.76 5.70 12.95
N ILE A 177 0.17 6.66 12.91
CA ILE A 177 0.45 7.55 14.03
C ILE A 177 -0.81 8.34 14.41
N GLY A 178 -1.51 8.92 13.45
CA GLY A 178 -2.77 9.62 13.68
C GLY A 178 -3.80 8.73 14.38
N PHE A 179 -3.98 7.49 13.92
CA PHE A 179 -4.86 6.50 14.56
C PHE A 179 -4.47 6.22 16.01
N THR A 180 -3.19 6.07 16.23
CA THR A 180 -2.65 5.76 17.57
C THR A 180 -2.89 6.93 18.52
N LEU A 181 -2.71 8.17 18.06
CA LEU A 181 -3.01 9.38 18.84
C LEU A 181 -4.50 9.49 19.22
N ASP A 182 -5.40 9.10 18.31
CA ASP A 182 -6.84 9.08 18.64
C ASP A 182 -7.15 8.08 19.76
N LYS A 183 -6.48 6.92 19.80
CA LYS A 183 -6.59 5.98 20.93
C LYS A 183 -6.00 6.53 22.22
N LEU A 184 -4.98 7.35 22.12
CA LEU A 184 -4.37 8.07 23.24
C LEU A 184 -5.16 9.33 23.67
N LYS A 185 -6.35 9.54 23.07
CA LYS A 185 -7.26 10.69 23.33
C LYS A 185 -6.74 12.05 22.82
N GLU A 186 -5.75 12.04 21.95
CA GLU A 186 -5.26 13.23 21.24
C GLU A 186 -6.01 13.43 19.91
N THR A 187 -7.36 13.39 19.95
CA THR A 187 -8.24 13.37 18.77
C THR A 187 -8.03 14.57 17.85
N LYS A 188 -7.73 15.76 18.40
CA LYS A 188 -7.47 16.95 17.58
C LYS A 188 -6.19 16.77 16.75
N LYS A 189 -5.08 16.37 17.40
CA LYS A 189 -3.79 16.14 16.70
C LYS A 189 -3.92 15.00 15.68
N SER A 190 -4.66 13.95 16.01
CA SER A 190 -5.02 12.87 15.09
C SER A 190 -5.71 13.41 13.83
N LEU A 191 -6.73 14.25 13.99
CA LEU A 191 -7.47 14.82 12.86
C LEU A 191 -6.58 15.71 11.99
N ASP A 192 -5.76 16.57 12.61
CA ASP A 192 -4.85 17.46 11.90
C ASP A 192 -3.84 16.64 11.03
N ILE A 193 -3.29 15.57 11.60
CA ILE A 193 -2.41 14.64 10.87
C ILE A 193 -3.14 13.94 9.73
N MET A 194 -4.35 13.45 9.96
CA MET A 194 -5.13 12.77 8.91
C MET A 194 -5.47 13.70 7.75
N LEU A 195 -5.81 14.97 8.04
CA LEU A 195 -6.06 15.96 7.01
C LEU A 195 -4.78 16.26 6.20
N PHE A 196 -3.64 16.44 6.87
CA PHE A 196 -2.36 16.59 6.20
C PHE A 196 -2.03 15.39 5.31
N CYS A 197 -2.20 14.16 5.82
CA CYS A 197 -1.99 12.94 5.04
C CYS A 197 -2.89 12.91 3.78
N LYS A 198 -4.15 13.31 3.91
CA LYS A 198 -5.08 13.37 2.78
C LYS A 198 -4.62 14.37 1.72
N ASP A 199 -4.20 15.56 2.15
CA ASP A 199 -3.78 16.63 1.25
C ASP A 199 -2.40 16.36 0.59
N SER A 200 -1.62 15.42 1.14
CA SER A 200 -0.33 14.98 0.59
C SER A 200 -0.46 13.89 -0.48
N LEU A 201 -1.66 13.34 -0.72
CA LEU A 201 -1.88 12.23 -1.64
C LEU A 201 -2.68 12.64 -2.87
N ASP A 202 -2.40 11.98 -3.99
CA ASP A 202 -3.29 12.01 -5.16
C ASP A 202 -4.56 11.18 -4.88
N GLU A 203 -5.72 11.67 -5.34
CA GLU A 203 -7.02 11.01 -5.18
C GLU A 203 -7.07 9.59 -5.80
N THR A 204 -6.16 9.28 -6.71
CA THR A 204 -6.08 7.99 -7.41
C THR A 204 -5.28 6.94 -6.64
N THR A 205 -4.59 7.32 -5.57
CA THR A 205 -3.81 6.36 -4.77
C THR A 205 -4.72 5.41 -4.00
N ALA A 206 -4.25 4.17 -3.82
CA ALA A 206 -4.98 3.14 -3.07
C ALA A 206 -5.25 3.51 -1.60
N ILE A 207 -4.45 4.43 -1.06
CA ILE A 207 -4.50 4.86 0.34
C ILE A 207 -5.57 5.93 0.55
N TYR A 208 -5.88 6.74 -0.47
CA TYR A 208 -6.78 7.87 -0.36
C TYR A 208 -8.18 7.52 0.18
N PRO A 209 -8.86 6.46 -0.30
CA PRO A 209 -10.13 6.03 0.29
C PRO A 209 -10.02 5.64 1.76
N LYS A 210 -8.89 5.01 2.16
CA LYS A 210 -8.65 4.62 3.55
C LYS A 210 -8.52 5.83 4.46
N ILE A 211 -7.81 6.89 4.01
CA ILE A 211 -7.70 8.15 4.77
C ILE A 211 -9.05 8.84 4.89
N CYS A 212 -9.83 8.91 3.82
CA CYS A 212 -11.19 9.46 3.86
C CYS A 212 -12.06 8.73 4.89
N HIS A 213 -12.02 7.38 4.92
CA HIS A 213 -12.69 6.58 5.93
C HIS A 213 -12.27 6.97 7.35
N ASN A 214 -10.97 7.11 7.59
CA ASN A 214 -10.41 7.40 8.90
C ASN A 214 -10.81 8.78 9.41
N ILE A 215 -10.74 9.80 8.55
CA ILE A 215 -11.20 11.15 8.86
C ILE A 215 -12.70 11.12 9.19
N ALA A 216 -13.49 10.38 8.39
CA ALA A 216 -14.92 10.25 8.62
C ALA A 216 -15.23 9.58 9.97
N VAL A 217 -14.47 8.56 10.37
CA VAL A 217 -14.60 7.91 11.69
C VAL A 217 -14.32 8.92 12.82
N ILE A 218 -13.26 9.74 12.69
CA ILE A 218 -12.95 10.75 13.71
C ILE A 218 -14.08 11.78 13.81
N TYR A 219 -14.59 12.29 12.68
CA TYR A 219 -15.73 13.20 12.69
C TYR A 219 -17.00 12.57 13.28
N SER A 220 -17.23 11.28 13.03
CA SER A 220 -18.35 10.54 13.62
C SER A 220 -18.23 10.45 15.15
N LYS A 221 -17.01 10.24 15.69
CA LYS A 221 -16.75 10.20 17.14
C LYS A 221 -17.02 11.54 17.84
N ILE A 222 -16.72 12.64 17.17
CA ILE A 222 -17.03 14.00 17.69
C ILE A 222 -18.42 14.48 17.26
N GLU A 223 -19.29 13.56 16.83
CA GLU A 223 -20.69 13.77 16.45
C GLU A 223 -20.91 14.75 15.30
N ASN A 224 -19.88 15.05 14.52
CA ASN A 224 -20.01 15.85 13.29
C ASN A 224 -20.37 14.95 12.11
N PHE A 225 -21.58 14.41 12.11
CA PHE A 225 -22.04 13.44 11.11
C PHE A 225 -22.14 14.04 9.69
N SER A 226 -22.33 15.35 9.57
CA SER A 226 -22.35 16.01 8.26
C SER A 226 -20.96 15.95 7.57
N LYS A 227 -19.89 16.27 8.31
CA LYS A 227 -18.51 16.11 7.79
C LYS A 227 -18.16 14.65 7.61
N SER A 228 -18.54 13.78 8.54
CA SER A 228 -18.35 12.33 8.41
C SER A 228 -18.95 11.81 7.10
N LEU A 229 -20.22 12.18 6.80
CA LEU A 229 -20.89 11.79 5.56
C LEU A 229 -20.17 12.32 4.29
N ALA A 230 -19.66 13.55 4.34
CA ALA A 230 -18.93 14.15 3.24
C ALA A 230 -17.66 13.34 2.91
N TYR A 231 -16.84 12.99 3.92
CA TYR A 231 -15.64 12.19 3.72
C TYR A 231 -15.93 10.75 3.29
N TYR A 232 -16.99 10.11 3.76
CA TYR A 232 -17.40 8.80 3.23
C TYR A 232 -17.78 8.88 1.75
N ASN A 233 -18.49 9.93 1.32
CA ASN A 233 -18.80 10.12 -0.09
C ASN A 233 -17.56 10.41 -0.95
N GLU A 234 -16.60 11.18 -0.42
CA GLU A 234 -15.31 11.45 -1.07
C GLU A 234 -14.53 10.15 -1.27
N GLY A 235 -14.39 9.32 -0.23
CA GLY A 235 -13.73 8.01 -0.32
C GLY A 235 -14.40 7.06 -1.31
N ILE A 236 -15.74 7.00 -1.35
CA ILE A 236 -16.49 6.20 -2.33
C ILE A 236 -16.22 6.71 -3.76
N THR A 237 -16.13 8.01 -3.95
CA THR A 237 -15.82 8.61 -5.26
C THR A 237 -14.40 8.28 -5.69
N ALA A 238 -13.44 8.33 -4.80
CA ALA A 238 -12.06 7.94 -5.06
C ALA A 238 -11.94 6.46 -5.44
N CYS A 239 -12.62 5.54 -4.72
CA CYS A 239 -12.67 4.13 -5.09
C CYS A 239 -13.21 3.90 -6.51
N ARG A 240 -14.22 4.66 -6.91
CA ARG A 240 -14.78 4.56 -8.28
C ARG A 240 -13.81 5.07 -9.34
N LYS A 241 -13.13 6.20 -9.08
CA LYS A 241 -12.13 6.77 -10.00
C LYS A 241 -10.94 5.82 -10.18
N SER A 242 -10.42 5.28 -9.10
CA SER A 242 -9.25 4.36 -9.10
C SER A 242 -9.59 2.92 -9.51
N ARG A 243 -10.89 2.59 -9.67
CA ARG A 243 -11.39 1.21 -9.92
C ARG A 243 -10.94 0.21 -8.85
N GLN A 244 -10.76 0.67 -7.62
CA GLN A 244 -10.34 -0.16 -6.49
C GLN A 244 -11.53 -0.41 -5.56
N PRO A 245 -12.04 -1.63 -5.48
CA PRO A 245 -13.20 -1.95 -4.65
C PRO A 245 -12.85 -2.11 -3.16
N LEU A 246 -11.56 -2.23 -2.84
CA LEU A 246 -11.10 -2.46 -1.47
C LEU A 246 -11.54 -1.32 -0.54
N GLY A 247 -12.19 -1.66 0.57
CA GLY A 247 -12.68 -0.67 1.54
C GLY A 247 -14.07 -0.10 1.25
N LEU A 248 -14.68 -0.36 0.06
CA LEU A 248 -16.02 0.15 -0.26
C LEU A 248 -17.08 -0.30 0.76
N GLY A 249 -17.02 -1.55 1.25
CA GLY A 249 -17.94 -2.05 2.27
C GLY A 249 -17.95 -1.18 3.52
N LEU A 250 -16.77 -0.83 4.04
CA LEU A 250 -16.62 0.05 5.21
C LEU A 250 -17.11 1.48 4.94
N LEU A 251 -16.79 2.03 3.77
CA LEU A 251 -17.22 3.37 3.38
C LEU A 251 -18.75 3.47 3.30
N TYR A 252 -19.42 2.45 2.70
CA TYR A 252 -20.87 2.42 2.64
C TYR A 252 -21.53 2.18 4.00
N TYR A 253 -20.93 1.36 4.88
CA TYR A 253 -21.38 1.22 6.25
C TYR A 253 -21.34 2.57 6.98
N GLY A 254 -20.18 3.26 6.95
CA GLY A 254 -20.03 4.56 7.61
C GLY A 254 -20.95 5.63 7.04
N LYS A 255 -21.17 5.63 5.70
CA LYS A 255 -22.16 6.48 5.03
C LYS A 255 -23.59 6.20 5.59
N GLY A 256 -23.98 4.94 5.70
CA GLY A 256 -25.26 4.54 6.25
C GLY A 256 -25.43 5.01 7.69
N TYR A 257 -24.40 4.82 8.52
CA TYR A 257 -24.40 5.25 9.91
C TYR A 257 -24.53 6.78 10.05
N SER A 258 -23.76 7.54 9.26
CA SER A 258 -23.83 9.01 9.26
C SER A 258 -25.20 9.50 8.82
N LYS A 259 -25.82 8.88 7.79
CA LYS A 259 -27.19 9.19 7.36
C LYS A 259 -28.21 8.89 8.43
N TYR A 260 -28.11 7.73 9.11
CA TYR A 260 -28.99 7.36 10.22
C TYR A 260 -28.95 8.42 11.33
N LYS A 261 -27.75 8.85 11.73
CA LYS A 261 -27.58 9.88 12.76
C LYS A 261 -28.10 11.27 12.34
N LEU A 262 -28.11 11.55 11.04
CA LEU A 262 -28.67 12.79 10.47
C LEU A 262 -30.18 12.73 10.18
N GLY A 263 -30.82 11.57 10.40
CA GLY A 263 -32.25 11.39 10.17
C GLY A 263 -32.65 11.26 8.69
N TYR A 264 -31.75 10.85 7.80
CA TYR A 264 -32.08 10.58 6.40
C TYR A 264 -32.81 9.26 6.25
N ASP A 265 -33.92 9.21 5.52
CA ASP A 265 -34.73 7.98 5.32
C ASP A 265 -34.01 6.87 4.55
N ASN A 266 -33.04 7.23 3.68
CA ASN A 266 -32.35 6.29 2.79
C ASN A 266 -31.02 5.74 3.36
N TYR A 267 -30.88 5.68 4.68
CA TYR A 267 -29.68 5.10 5.32
C TYR A 267 -29.57 3.59 5.10
N LEU A 268 -30.72 2.88 5.06
CA LEU A 268 -30.78 1.43 4.84
C LEU A 268 -30.16 0.99 3.51
N ASP A 269 -30.32 1.78 2.45
CA ASP A 269 -29.73 1.48 1.14
C ASP A 269 -28.20 1.42 1.23
N SER A 270 -27.60 2.29 2.05
CA SER A 270 -26.16 2.29 2.25
C SER A 270 -25.68 1.05 3.01
N PHE A 271 -26.43 0.59 4.03
CA PHE A 271 -26.11 -0.64 4.77
C PHE A 271 -26.24 -1.88 3.88
N LYS A 272 -27.33 -2.00 3.12
CA LYS A 272 -27.53 -3.10 2.16
C LYS A 272 -26.41 -3.14 1.13
N THR A 273 -26.05 -1.98 0.55
CA THR A 273 -24.93 -1.88 -0.39
C THR A 273 -23.62 -2.34 0.25
N SER A 274 -23.36 -1.97 1.50
CA SER A 274 -22.18 -2.41 2.26
C SER A 274 -22.10 -3.94 2.35
N ILE A 275 -23.20 -4.60 2.72
CA ILE A 275 -23.29 -6.06 2.86
C ILE A 275 -23.07 -6.74 1.49
N THR A 276 -23.80 -6.29 0.46
CA THR A 276 -23.64 -6.84 -0.91
C THR A 276 -22.20 -6.75 -1.41
N LEU A 277 -21.51 -5.64 -1.11
CA LEU A 277 -20.09 -5.48 -1.45
C LEU A 277 -19.21 -6.47 -0.68
N CYS A 278 -19.43 -6.65 0.62
CA CYS A 278 -18.68 -7.64 1.39
C CYS A 278 -18.88 -9.06 0.84
N GLU A 279 -20.08 -9.43 0.48
CA GLU A 279 -20.39 -10.73 -0.15
C GLU A 279 -19.69 -10.89 -1.51
N ALA A 280 -19.81 -9.88 -2.37
CA ALA A 280 -19.20 -9.90 -3.70
C ALA A 280 -17.66 -10.05 -3.67
N PHE A 281 -17.02 -9.57 -2.60
CA PHE A 281 -15.56 -9.63 -2.44
C PHE A 281 -15.10 -10.68 -1.41
N GLY A 282 -15.98 -11.58 -0.94
CA GLY A 282 -15.64 -12.65 0.00
C GLY A 282 -15.15 -12.16 1.37
N GLN A 283 -15.62 -10.98 1.82
CA GLN A 283 -15.23 -10.35 3.09
C GLN A 283 -16.18 -10.76 4.22
N ASP A 284 -16.33 -12.06 4.48
CA ASP A 284 -17.32 -12.61 5.42
C ASP A 284 -17.15 -12.07 6.84
N LYS A 285 -15.93 -12.00 7.35
CA LYS A 285 -15.62 -11.44 8.67
C LYS A 285 -16.04 -9.97 8.82
N LEU A 286 -15.83 -9.18 7.76
CA LEU A 286 -16.24 -7.78 7.72
C LEU A 286 -17.76 -7.66 7.66
N LYS A 287 -18.42 -8.49 6.86
CA LYS A 287 -19.89 -8.57 6.78
C LYS A 287 -20.49 -8.83 8.16
N GLU A 288 -20.03 -9.87 8.88
CA GLU A 288 -20.49 -10.18 10.23
C GLU A 288 -20.29 -9.01 11.21
N THR A 289 -19.13 -8.35 11.14
CA THR A 289 -18.82 -7.16 11.94
C THR A 289 -19.79 -6.02 11.65
N ILE A 290 -20.12 -5.76 10.39
CA ILE A 290 -21.05 -4.71 9.96
C ILE A 290 -22.47 -5.01 10.45
N ILE A 291 -22.95 -6.24 10.30
CA ILE A 291 -24.27 -6.67 10.78
C ILE A 291 -24.37 -6.47 12.30
N SER A 292 -23.36 -6.93 13.05
CA SER A 292 -23.30 -6.74 14.51
C SER A 292 -23.35 -5.28 14.91
N LYS A 293 -22.57 -4.42 14.25
CA LYS A 293 -22.55 -2.98 14.50
C LYS A 293 -23.84 -2.27 14.11
N CYS A 294 -24.54 -2.70 13.06
CA CYS A 294 -25.86 -2.16 12.72
C CYS A 294 -26.88 -2.47 13.81
N MET A 295 -26.82 -3.66 14.38
CA MET A 295 -27.68 -4.02 15.51
C MET A 295 -27.31 -3.23 16.77
N GLU A 296 -26.02 -3.14 17.11
CA GLU A 296 -25.53 -2.46 18.32
C GLU A 296 -25.80 -0.94 18.30
N HIS A 297 -25.50 -0.28 17.18
CA HIS A 297 -25.50 1.19 17.11
C HIS A 297 -26.82 1.79 16.58
N CYS A 298 -27.58 1.01 15.83
CA CYS A 298 -28.78 1.50 15.15
C CYS A 298 -30.05 0.71 15.52
N ASN A 299 -29.92 -0.40 16.25
CA ASN A 299 -30.99 -1.37 16.53
C ASN A 299 -31.67 -1.90 15.25
N ILE A 300 -30.83 -2.14 14.19
CA ILE A 300 -31.30 -2.59 12.89
C ILE A 300 -30.80 -4.01 12.66
N LYS A 301 -31.74 -4.93 12.43
CA LYS A 301 -31.44 -6.29 11.99
C LYS A 301 -31.36 -6.31 10.47
N LEU A 302 -30.17 -6.60 9.95
CA LEU A 302 -29.94 -6.84 8.53
C LEU A 302 -29.78 -8.35 8.33
N GLU A 303 -30.48 -8.88 7.35
CA GLU A 303 -30.41 -10.29 6.94
C GLU A 303 -29.35 -10.50 5.86
#